data_df956b63d339305310bd7da2e2eeffc5
#
_entry.id   df956b63d339305310bd7da2e2eeffc5
#
_cell.length_a   1.000
_cell.length_b   1.000
_cell.length_c   1.000
_cell.angle_alpha   90.00
_cell.angle_beta   90.00
_cell.angle_gamma   90.00
#
_symmetry.space_group_name_H-M   'P 1'
#
loop_
_entity.id
_entity.type
_entity.pdbx_description
1 polymer ?
#
loop_
_entity_poly.entity_id
_entity_poly.type
_entity_poly.pdbx_seq_one_letter_code
_entity_poly.pdbx_strand_id
1 'polypeptide(L)'
;MKNKIFFLVFVFFSTWSISSQERECGMEAHMAEMMKNPDFAREWELNQNKFKNAVKRSLDTEFRQALMDPVVIPVAVHFPEGLESDRACLEALAQNQIDILNGDFTATNPDANLWPTASDFYPGVNHGVANVQFCIATAFHPEDTDEDLVEGGPAVTIGYDFGGGNDADSNWSGYMNFLVKDIGAGLLGYSPLGGSINAGQSVVINLGAFGSGAGCPDSGIVPGAPYNLGRTVTHELGHFYQLQHPFSGSCDTDDGITDTPNIIDANYGCPDPGSIAGCEVGEFALTMSYMDYGNDDCLYMFSEGQTDVVDTYVTGVLQAQFKPGTVPVCVEVPQYIMSNDSVTTCNGIFYDSGGADDGPTGNYSNNEVFTFTICPENEGQSTQLNFTEFATQNNADIMSIYNASDASDPATLVGEYSGTNGPTDPVIASLTNPTGCLTIVFTSTG
;
A
#
# COMPACT_ATOMS: atom_id res chain seq x y z
N MET A 1 -49.87 -61.75 -3.95
CA MET A 1 -48.47 -61.33 -4.11
C MET A 1 -48.48 -59.84 -4.36
N LYS A 2 -48.01 -59.03 -3.38
CA LYS A 2 -47.95 -57.56 -3.48
C LYS A 2 -46.49 -57.19 -3.73
N ASN A 3 -46.14 -56.74 -4.95
CA ASN A 3 -44.82 -56.25 -5.26
C ASN A 3 -44.62 -54.86 -4.64
N LYS A 4 -43.64 -54.72 -3.76
CA LYS A 4 -43.15 -53.43 -3.26
C LYS A 4 -42.01 -53.00 -4.21
N ILE A 5 -42.19 -51.88 -4.89
CA ILE A 5 -41.15 -51.18 -5.66
C ILE A 5 -40.40 -50.26 -4.67
N PHE A 6 -39.10 -50.51 -4.46
CA PHE A 6 -38.22 -49.59 -3.72
C PHE A 6 -37.62 -48.58 -4.72
N PHE A 7 -37.95 -47.30 -4.52
CA PHE A 7 -37.23 -46.21 -5.23
C PHE A 7 -35.98 -45.85 -4.41
N LEU A 8 -34.82 -46.09 -4.97
CA LEU A 8 -33.55 -45.62 -4.45
C LEU A 8 -33.32 -44.19 -4.98
N VAL A 9 -33.40 -43.17 -4.13
CA VAL A 9 -33.05 -41.78 -4.48
C VAL A 9 -31.55 -41.61 -4.27
N PHE A 10 -30.81 -41.51 -5.33
CA PHE A 10 -29.41 -41.09 -5.29
C PHE A 10 -29.36 -39.55 -5.17
N VAL A 11 -28.96 -39.06 -4.00
CA VAL A 11 -28.61 -37.65 -3.82
C VAL A 11 -27.16 -37.48 -4.23
N PHE A 12 -26.92 -36.89 -5.40
CA PHE A 12 -25.61 -36.43 -5.82
C PHE A 12 -25.26 -35.17 -5.01
N PHE A 13 -24.38 -35.29 -4.04
CA PHE A 13 -23.68 -34.12 -3.49
C PHE A 13 -22.59 -33.71 -4.52
N SER A 14 -22.85 -32.69 -5.30
CA SER A 14 -21.79 -31.98 -6.01
C SER A 14 -21.00 -31.17 -4.98
N THR A 15 -19.83 -31.66 -4.60
CA THR A 15 -18.85 -30.84 -3.91
C THR A 15 -18.36 -29.78 -4.90
N TRP A 16 -18.83 -28.58 -4.78
CA TRP A 16 -18.19 -27.44 -5.41
C TRP A 16 -16.86 -27.24 -4.68
N SER A 17 -15.78 -27.63 -5.30
CA SER A 17 -14.45 -27.17 -4.88
C SER A 17 -14.43 -25.67 -5.20
N ILE A 18 -14.49 -24.82 -4.17
CA ILE A 18 -14.11 -23.43 -4.29
C ILE A 18 -12.58 -23.50 -4.48
N SER A 19 -12.12 -23.43 -5.72
CA SER A 19 -10.73 -23.14 -6.01
C SER A 19 -10.51 -21.70 -5.56
N SER A 20 -9.72 -21.48 -4.51
CA SER A 20 -9.20 -20.14 -4.25
C SER A 20 -8.43 -19.72 -5.50
N GLN A 21 -8.66 -18.53 -5.98
CA GLN A 21 -7.87 -17.95 -7.05
C GLN A 21 -6.43 -17.83 -6.51
N GLU A 22 -5.48 -18.49 -7.17
CA GLU A 22 -4.06 -18.32 -6.87
C GLU A 22 -3.60 -17.02 -7.52
N ARG A 23 -2.64 -16.32 -6.88
CA ARG A 23 -2.05 -15.10 -7.43
C ARG A 23 -1.33 -15.43 -8.73
N GLU A 24 -1.62 -14.72 -9.80
CA GLU A 24 -0.83 -14.70 -11.02
C GLU A 24 -0.43 -13.25 -11.32
N CYS A 25 0.86 -13.04 -11.59
CA CYS A 25 1.42 -11.80 -12.11
C CYS A 25 1.64 -11.95 -13.61
N GLY A 26 1.17 -10.99 -14.38
CA GLY A 26 1.29 -11.00 -15.85
C GLY A 26 2.59 -10.42 -16.41
N MET A 27 3.52 -9.99 -15.57
CA MET A 27 4.73 -9.24 -15.97
C MET A 27 5.53 -9.91 -17.10
N GLU A 28 5.84 -11.21 -17.00
CA GLU A 28 6.65 -11.91 -18.02
C GLU A 28 5.95 -11.97 -19.38
N ALA A 29 4.65 -12.29 -19.38
CA ALA A 29 3.85 -12.33 -20.61
C ALA A 29 3.71 -10.95 -21.23
N HIS A 30 3.49 -9.93 -20.40
CA HIS A 30 3.39 -8.52 -20.80
C HIS A 30 4.71 -8.03 -21.41
N MET A 31 5.84 -8.27 -20.75
CA MET A 31 7.16 -7.93 -21.29
C MET A 31 7.44 -8.62 -22.63
N ALA A 32 7.10 -9.91 -22.75
CA ALA A 32 7.29 -10.65 -24.00
C ALA A 32 6.47 -10.05 -25.16
N GLU A 33 5.29 -9.49 -24.89
CA GLU A 33 4.48 -8.80 -25.88
C GLU A 33 5.04 -7.41 -26.21
N MET A 34 5.36 -6.61 -25.18
CA MET A 34 5.90 -5.25 -25.36
C MET A 34 7.23 -5.24 -26.10
N MET A 35 8.12 -6.21 -25.86
CA MET A 35 9.42 -6.33 -26.52
C MET A 35 9.32 -6.64 -28.04
N LYS A 36 8.13 -7.01 -28.54
CA LYS A 36 7.91 -7.11 -30.00
C LYS A 36 7.86 -5.74 -30.67
N ASN A 37 7.57 -4.69 -29.90
CA ASN A 37 7.61 -3.30 -30.40
C ASN A 37 9.04 -2.78 -30.33
N PRO A 38 9.68 -2.42 -31.48
CA PRO A 38 11.08 -1.99 -31.51
C PRO A 38 11.31 -0.63 -30.83
N ASP A 39 10.30 0.23 -30.73
CA ASP A 39 10.41 1.51 -30.03
C ASP A 39 10.43 1.30 -28.53
N PHE A 40 9.55 0.43 -28.01
CA PHE A 40 9.58 0.01 -26.61
C PHE A 40 10.91 -0.66 -26.26
N ALA A 41 11.35 -1.64 -27.05
CA ALA A 41 12.59 -2.36 -26.79
C ALA A 41 13.80 -1.43 -26.70
N ARG A 42 13.86 -0.41 -27.59
CA ARG A 42 14.93 0.60 -27.58
C ARG A 42 14.86 1.49 -26.34
N GLU A 43 13.68 1.97 -25.95
CA GLU A 43 13.51 2.79 -24.75
C GLU A 43 13.85 2.00 -23.48
N TRP A 44 13.38 0.77 -23.40
CA TRP A 44 13.70 -0.14 -22.32
C TRP A 44 15.22 -0.36 -22.18
N GLU A 45 15.93 -0.62 -23.29
CA GLU A 45 17.38 -0.78 -23.29
C GLU A 45 18.10 0.50 -22.81
N LEU A 46 17.62 1.67 -23.20
CA LEU A 46 18.14 2.95 -22.71
C LEU A 46 17.96 3.10 -21.20
N ASN A 47 16.82 2.74 -20.67
CA ASN A 47 16.52 2.79 -19.23
C ASN A 47 17.35 1.77 -18.47
N GLN A 48 17.54 0.55 -18.99
CA GLN A 48 18.46 -0.44 -18.41
C GLN A 48 19.90 0.08 -18.33
N ASN A 49 20.36 0.81 -19.35
CA ASN A 49 21.68 1.42 -19.33
C ASN A 49 21.79 2.57 -18.31
N LYS A 50 20.73 3.39 -18.15
CA LYS A 50 20.66 4.41 -17.09
C LYS A 50 20.71 3.76 -15.71
N PHE A 51 19.91 2.72 -15.48
CA PHE A 51 19.89 1.97 -14.23
C PHE A 51 21.25 1.38 -13.89
N LYS A 52 21.89 0.65 -14.82
CA LYS A 52 23.27 0.14 -14.63
C LYS A 52 24.29 1.22 -14.27
N ASN A 53 24.13 2.42 -14.81
CA ASN A 53 24.98 3.57 -14.49
C ASN A 53 24.63 4.16 -13.12
N ALA A 54 23.34 4.14 -12.71
CA ALA A 54 22.90 4.57 -11.40
C ALA A 54 23.41 3.62 -10.30
N VAL A 55 23.32 2.30 -10.49
CA VAL A 55 23.90 1.28 -9.60
C VAL A 55 25.41 1.50 -9.37
N LYS A 56 26.15 1.86 -10.41
CA LYS A 56 27.58 2.17 -10.22
C LYS A 56 27.83 3.44 -9.40
N ARG A 57 26.91 4.42 -9.46
CA ARG A 57 26.99 5.67 -8.70
C ARG A 57 26.49 5.53 -7.28
N SER A 58 25.54 4.62 -7.00
CA SER A 58 25.04 4.38 -5.63
C SER A 58 26.10 3.85 -4.67
N LEU A 59 27.24 3.40 -5.21
CA LEU A 59 28.43 3.05 -4.44
C LEU A 59 29.23 4.30 -3.98
N ASP A 60 28.87 5.51 -4.46
CA ASP A 60 29.53 6.77 -4.11
C ASP A 60 28.79 7.45 -2.94
N THR A 61 29.54 7.86 -1.92
CA THR A 61 29.00 8.47 -0.68
C THR A 61 28.27 9.80 -0.93
N GLU A 62 28.65 10.57 -1.95
CA GLU A 62 27.97 11.83 -2.30
C GLU A 62 26.58 11.58 -2.91
N PHE A 63 26.40 10.48 -3.62
CA PHE A 63 25.12 10.10 -4.20
C PHE A 63 24.14 9.65 -3.11
N ARG A 64 24.61 8.91 -2.11
CA ARG A 64 23.77 8.50 -0.94
C ARG A 64 23.29 9.69 -0.12
N GLN A 65 24.07 10.76 -0.05
CA GLN A 65 23.71 11.97 0.70
C GLN A 65 22.66 12.83 -0.03
N ALA A 66 22.54 12.69 -1.36
CA ALA A 66 21.49 13.35 -2.15
C ALA A 66 20.11 12.66 -2.02
N LEU A 67 20.05 11.49 -1.39
CA LEU A 67 18.82 10.72 -1.14
C LEU A 67 18.15 11.06 0.21
N MET A 68 18.49 12.19 0.85
CA MET A 68 17.98 12.51 2.19
C MET A 68 16.51 12.95 2.20
N ASP A 69 16.00 13.48 1.08
CA ASP A 69 14.58 13.82 0.95
C ASP A 69 13.88 12.76 0.08
N PRO A 70 12.70 12.27 0.45
CA PRO A 70 12.00 11.28 -0.35
C PRO A 70 11.66 11.83 -1.75
N VAL A 71 11.83 10.96 -2.75
CA VAL A 71 11.41 11.30 -4.12
C VAL A 71 9.90 11.23 -4.19
N VAL A 72 9.28 12.38 -4.40
CA VAL A 72 7.82 12.47 -4.56
C VAL A 72 7.43 11.97 -5.96
N ILE A 73 6.57 10.95 -5.99
CA ILE A 73 6.09 10.30 -7.20
C ILE A 73 4.66 10.78 -7.49
N PRO A 74 4.45 11.56 -8.57
CA PRO A 74 3.11 11.99 -8.95
C PRO A 74 2.31 10.82 -9.53
N VAL A 75 1.17 10.52 -8.93
CA VAL A 75 0.30 9.41 -9.32
C VAL A 75 -0.95 9.94 -10.02
N ALA A 76 -1.40 9.21 -11.05
CA ALA A 76 -2.73 9.30 -11.63
C ALA A 76 -3.40 7.92 -11.60
N VAL A 77 -4.70 7.87 -11.29
CA VAL A 77 -5.47 6.64 -11.22
C VAL A 77 -6.60 6.67 -12.26
N HIS A 78 -6.73 5.61 -13.02
CA HIS A 78 -7.67 5.54 -14.13
C HIS A 78 -8.65 4.38 -13.93
N PHE A 79 -9.94 4.70 -13.91
CA PHE A 79 -11.06 3.75 -13.77
C PHE A 79 -11.93 3.76 -15.03
N PRO A 80 -11.50 3.13 -16.16
CA PRO A 80 -12.27 3.17 -17.41
C PRO A 80 -13.67 2.53 -17.29
N GLU A 81 -13.85 1.61 -16.36
CA GLU A 81 -15.11 0.92 -16.07
C GLU A 81 -15.87 1.52 -14.89
N GLY A 82 -15.32 2.57 -14.24
CA GLY A 82 -15.95 3.28 -13.13
C GLY A 82 -17.16 4.10 -13.57
N LEU A 83 -18.01 4.42 -12.61
CA LEU A 83 -19.16 5.28 -12.81
C LEU A 83 -18.89 6.67 -12.22
N GLU A 84 -19.14 7.71 -13.01
CA GLU A 84 -18.93 9.11 -12.57
C GLU A 84 -19.80 9.47 -11.34
N SER A 85 -20.97 8.86 -11.22
CA SER A 85 -21.83 9.01 -10.04
C SER A 85 -21.20 8.48 -8.74
N ASP A 86 -20.09 7.74 -8.84
CA ASP A 86 -19.37 7.12 -7.73
C ASP A 86 -18.00 7.80 -7.47
N ARG A 87 -17.77 8.98 -8.05
CA ARG A 87 -16.50 9.71 -8.02
C ARG A 87 -15.91 9.82 -6.61
N ALA A 88 -16.69 10.25 -5.64
CA ALA A 88 -16.19 10.41 -4.26
C ALA A 88 -15.68 9.10 -3.65
N CYS A 89 -16.34 7.96 -3.98
CA CYS A 89 -15.89 6.64 -3.56
C CYS A 89 -14.57 6.26 -4.25
N LEU A 90 -14.50 6.45 -5.57
CA LEU A 90 -13.33 6.07 -6.38
C LEU A 90 -12.10 6.92 -6.03
N GLU A 91 -12.28 8.22 -5.77
CA GLU A 91 -11.20 9.08 -5.28
C GLU A 91 -10.71 8.64 -3.89
N ALA A 92 -11.64 8.30 -2.98
CA ALA A 92 -11.27 7.77 -1.67
C ALA A 92 -10.56 6.41 -1.77
N LEU A 93 -10.99 5.54 -2.69
CA LEU A 93 -10.33 4.25 -2.93
C LEU A 93 -8.93 4.44 -3.56
N ALA A 94 -8.78 5.41 -4.46
CA ALA A 94 -7.48 5.78 -5.01
C ALA A 94 -6.54 6.28 -3.90
N GLN A 95 -7.01 7.17 -3.00
CA GLN A 95 -6.21 7.64 -1.87
C GLN A 95 -5.86 6.51 -0.92
N ASN A 96 -6.80 5.61 -0.61
CA ASN A 96 -6.52 4.42 0.21
C ASN A 96 -5.39 3.56 -0.37
N GLN A 97 -5.35 3.36 -1.69
CA GLN A 97 -4.24 2.64 -2.33
C GLN A 97 -2.92 3.41 -2.21
N ILE A 98 -2.94 4.74 -2.29
CA ILE A 98 -1.72 5.55 -2.10
C ILE A 98 -1.21 5.44 -0.66
N ASP A 99 -2.10 5.46 0.32
CA ASP A 99 -1.73 5.29 1.73
C ASP A 99 -1.10 3.91 1.99
N ILE A 100 -1.66 2.84 1.37
CA ILE A 100 -1.08 1.50 1.40
C ILE A 100 0.34 1.50 0.80
N LEU A 101 0.54 2.08 -0.38
CA LEU A 101 1.85 2.13 -1.03
C LEU A 101 2.87 2.89 -0.18
N ASN A 102 2.49 4.03 0.39
CA ASN A 102 3.36 4.78 1.28
C ASN A 102 3.76 3.93 2.49
N GLY A 103 2.81 3.23 3.13
CA GLY A 103 3.11 2.31 4.21
C GLY A 103 4.06 1.18 3.81
N ASP A 104 3.79 0.52 2.69
CA ASP A 104 4.54 -0.65 2.24
C ASP A 104 5.98 -0.34 1.83
N PHE A 105 6.18 0.75 1.09
CA PHE A 105 7.52 1.14 0.64
C PHE A 105 8.37 1.77 1.74
N THR A 106 7.76 2.35 2.77
CA THR A 106 8.48 2.97 3.89
C THR A 106 8.53 2.10 5.16
N ALA A 107 8.03 0.86 5.09
CA ALA A 107 7.95 -0.07 6.22
C ALA A 107 7.16 0.48 7.43
N THR A 108 6.16 1.33 7.16
CA THR A 108 5.25 1.89 8.18
C THR A 108 3.85 1.25 8.15
N ASN A 109 3.67 0.21 7.31
CA ASN A 109 2.46 -0.60 7.30
C ASN A 109 2.26 -1.32 8.65
N PRO A 110 1.01 -1.49 9.13
CA PRO A 110 0.75 -2.03 10.47
C PRO A 110 1.33 -3.43 10.73
N ASP A 111 1.48 -4.25 9.69
CA ASP A 111 1.99 -5.62 9.74
C ASP A 111 3.53 -5.70 9.62
N ALA A 112 4.23 -4.59 9.38
CA ALA A 112 5.69 -4.51 9.43
C ALA A 112 6.25 -4.95 10.80
N ASN A 113 5.49 -4.77 11.87
CA ASN A 113 5.83 -5.20 13.23
C ASN A 113 5.93 -6.73 13.40
N LEU A 114 5.53 -7.53 12.40
CA LEU A 114 5.71 -8.97 12.39
C LEU A 114 7.15 -9.40 12.09
N TRP A 115 7.93 -8.54 11.41
CA TRP A 115 9.31 -8.83 11.03
C TRP A 115 10.22 -9.26 12.19
N PRO A 116 10.23 -8.60 13.37
CA PRO A 116 11.08 -9.01 14.48
C PRO A 116 10.86 -10.45 14.92
N THR A 117 9.66 -11.02 14.73
CA THR A 117 9.34 -12.41 15.08
C THR A 117 9.77 -13.40 14.02
N ALA A 118 9.95 -12.96 12.78
CA ALA A 118 10.37 -13.77 11.65
C ALA A 118 11.88 -13.70 11.41
N SER A 119 12.53 -12.60 11.75
CA SER A 119 13.92 -12.27 11.38
C SER A 119 14.96 -13.31 11.80
N ASP A 120 14.73 -14.05 12.87
CA ASP A 120 15.65 -15.13 13.33
C ASP A 120 15.84 -16.24 12.28
N PHE A 121 14.90 -16.43 11.35
CA PHE A 121 15.00 -17.38 10.25
C PHE A 121 15.81 -16.84 9.06
N TYR A 122 16.08 -15.54 9.00
CA TYR A 122 16.64 -14.85 7.84
C TYR A 122 17.90 -14.03 8.24
N PRO A 123 18.99 -14.69 8.67
CA PRO A 123 20.19 -13.98 9.11
C PRO A 123 20.78 -13.15 7.96
N GLY A 124 20.95 -11.85 8.18
CA GLY A 124 21.51 -10.93 7.20
C GLY A 124 20.47 -10.23 6.31
N VAL A 125 19.19 -10.57 6.42
CA VAL A 125 18.09 -9.83 5.79
C VAL A 125 17.61 -8.75 6.74
N ASN A 126 17.40 -7.54 6.22
CA ASN A 126 16.79 -6.43 6.93
C ASN A 126 15.49 -6.03 6.25
N HIS A 127 14.55 -5.50 7.02
CA HIS A 127 13.36 -4.85 6.47
C HIS A 127 13.80 -3.57 5.75
N GLY A 128 13.47 -3.47 4.49
CA GLY A 128 13.85 -2.35 3.64
C GLY A 128 12.92 -1.14 3.84
N VAL A 129 13.49 0.04 3.69
CA VAL A 129 12.78 1.34 3.71
C VAL A 129 13.19 2.10 2.46
N ALA A 130 12.27 2.27 1.52
CA ALA A 130 12.53 3.04 0.30
C ALA A 130 12.35 4.54 0.56
N ASN A 131 13.15 5.35 -0.13
CA ASN A 131 13.10 6.81 -0.01
C ASN A 131 12.17 7.42 -1.06
N VAL A 132 10.91 7.00 -1.08
CA VAL A 132 9.88 7.44 -2.01
C VAL A 132 8.62 7.86 -1.28
N GLN A 133 7.85 8.75 -1.88
CA GLN A 133 6.54 9.16 -1.41
C GLN A 133 5.57 9.25 -2.59
N PHE A 134 4.48 8.51 -2.52
CA PHE A 134 3.43 8.53 -3.54
C PHE A 134 2.38 9.58 -3.20
N CYS A 135 1.99 10.37 -4.20
CA CYS A 135 0.93 11.36 -4.03
C CYS A 135 0.08 11.43 -5.30
N ILE A 136 -1.24 11.47 -5.14
CA ILE A 136 -2.11 11.75 -6.28
C ILE A 136 -1.83 13.18 -6.76
N ALA A 137 -1.54 13.31 -8.05
CA ALA A 137 -1.30 14.62 -8.65
C ALA A 137 -2.59 15.46 -8.62
N THR A 138 -2.45 16.78 -8.41
CA THR A 138 -3.60 17.70 -8.34
C THR A 138 -3.43 18.89 -9.28
N ALA A 139 -2.33 18.95 -10.04
CA ALA A 139 -2.07 20.05 -10.94
C ALA A 139 -1.51 19.57 -12.30
N PHE A 140 -1.67 20.43 -13.31
CA PHE A 140 -1.25 20.17 -14.68
C PHE A 140 -1.88 18.95 -15.32
N HIS A 141 -3.15 18.71 -14.99
CA HIS A 141 -3.93 17.63 -15.62
C HIS A 141 -3.91 17.76 -17.15
N PRO A 142 -3.86 16.63 -17.87
CA PRO A 142 -3.95 16.66 -19.33
C PRO A 142 -5.33 17.21 -19.76
N GLU A 143 -5.31 18.18 -20.68
CA GLU A 143 -6.53 18.74 -21.28
C GLU A 143 -7.26 17.68 -22.13
N ASP A 144 -8.57 17.76 -22.22
CA ASP A 144 -9.44 16.92 -23.09
C ASP A 144 -9.37 15.40 -22.81
N THR A 145 -8.96 14.98 -21.57
CA THR A 145 -8.90 13.55 -21.21
C THR A 145 -10.13 13.08 -20.43
N ASP A 146 -10.70 13.91 -19.57
CA ASP A 146 -11.87 13.61 -18.75
C ASP A 146 -12.57 14.95 -18.45
N GLU A 147 -13.87 15.07 -18.79
CA GLU A 147 -14.64 16.31 -18.65
C GLU A 147 -14.82 16.74 -17.17
N ASP A 148 -14.78 15.78 -16.26
CA ASP A 148 -15.01 15.97 -14.82
C ASP A 148 -13.68 16.10 -14.05
N LEU A 149 -12.54 15.99 -14.71
CA LEU A 149 -11.22 16.19 -14.11
C LEU A 149 -10.95 17.68 -13.92
N VAL A 150 -10.90 18.12 -12.68
CA VAL A 150 -10.75 19.52 -12.32
C VAL A 150 -9.33 19.82 -11.85
N GLU A 151 -8.71 20.86 -12.42
CA GLU A 151 -7.40 21.34 -11.94
C GLU A 151 -7.48 21.76 -10.48
N GLY A 152 -6.59 21.24 -9.65
CA GLY A 152 -6.61 21.37 -8.18
C GLY A 152 -7.28 20.20 -7.47
N GLY A 153 -8.05 19.38 -8.17
CA GLY A 153 -8.59 18.09 -7.70
C GLY A 153 -7.62 16.93 -7.95
N PRO A 154 -7.90 15.73 -7.42
CA PRO A 154 -7.05 14.54 -7.62
C PRO A 154 -7.05 14.09 -9.09
N ALA A 155 -5.90 13.64 -9.59
CA ALA A 155 -5.74 13.05 -10.92
C ALA A 155 -6.39 11.64 -10.95
N VAL A 156 -7.71 11.59 -10.88
CA VAL A 156 -8.54 10.38 -10.96
C VAL A 156 -9.50 10.51 -12.14
N THR A 157 -9.32 9.67 -13.16
CA THR A 157 -10.23 9.64 -14.32
C THR A 157 -11.22 8.49 -14.21
N ILE A 158 -12.46 8.73 -14.63
CA ILE A 158 -13.56 7.76 -14.54
C ILE A 158 -14.25 7.66 -15.89
N GLY A 159 -14.37 6.45 -16.42
CA GLY A 159 -14.93 6.22 -17.76
C GLY A 159 -14.04 6.67 -18.91
N TYR A 160 -12.83 7.13 -18.63
CA TYR A 160 -11.86 7.56 -19.63
C TYR A 160 -11.21 6.36 -20.34
N ASP A 161 -11.21 6.39 -21.68
CA ASP A 161 -10.58 5.36 -22.52
C ASP A 161 -9.07 5.55 -22.56
N PHE A 162 -8.39 5.18 -21.46
CA PHE A 162 -6.96 5.31 -21.29
C PHE A 162 -6.21 4.61 -22.42
N GLY A 163 -5.40 5.36 -23.15
CA GLY A 163 -4.58 4.85 -24.25
C GLY A 163 -5.37 4.22 -25.42
N GLY A 164 -6.68 4.48 -25.52
CA GLY A 164 -7.55 3.81 -26.51
C GLY A 164 -7.66 2.30 -26.27
N GLY A 165 -7.72 1.89 -25.00
CA GLY A 165 -7.77 0.49 -24.58
C GLY A 165 -6.40 -0.18 -24.44
N ASN A 166 -5.27 0.56 -24.66
CA ASN A 166 -3.91 0.09 -24.40
C ASN A 166 -3.51 0.40 -22.93
N ASP A 167 -2.31 -0.07 -22.56
CA ASP A 167 -1.75 0.09 -21.21
C ASP A 167 -0.77 1.28 -21.09
N ALA A 168 -0.79 2.17 -22.08
CA ALA A 168 0.00 3.38 -22.09
C ALA A 168 -0.76 4.50 -22.80
N ASP A 169 -0.72 5.70 -22.19
CA ASP A 169 -1.32 6.90 -22.75
C ASP A 169 -0.33 8.07 -22.67
N SER A 170 0.07 8.59 -23.83
CA SER A 170 1.03 9.68 -23.90
C SER A 170 0.54 11.00 -23.33
N ASN A 171 -0.77 11.21 -23.17
CA ASN A 171 -1.34 12.36 -22.48
C ASN A 171 -0.91 12.37 -21.01
N TRP A 172 -0.80 11.18 -20.42
CA TRP A 172 -0.41 10.96 -19.03
C TRP A 172 1.09 10.70 -18.85
N SER A 173 1.92 11.16 -19.80
CA SER A 173 3.38 11.13 -19.63
C SER A 173 3.82 11.95 -18.42
N GLY A 174 4.74 11.40 -17.65
CA GLY A 174 5.30 12.05 -16.45
C GLY A 174 4.55 11.78 -15.16
N TYR A 175 3.49 10.97 -15.23
CA TYR A 175 2.77 10.44 -14.06
C TYR A 175 3.03 8.95 -13.89
N MET A 176 3.06 8.47 -12.66
CA MET A 176 2.89 7.05 -12.36
C MET A 176 1.42 6.70 -12.52
N ASN A 177 1.09 5.97 -13.58
CA ASN A 177 -0.28 5.68 -13.93
C ASN A 177 -0.71 4.32 -13.36
N PHE A 178 -1.82 4.27 -12.63
CA PHE A 178 -2.51 3.04 -12.26
C PHE A 178 -3.77 2.88 -13.09
N LEU A 179 -3.87 1.78 -13.83
CA LEU A 179 -5.01 1.46 -14.68
C LEU A 179 -5.80 0.30 -14.07
N VAL A 180 -6.98 0.60 -13.53
CA VAL A 180 -7.83 -0.36 -12.81
C VAL A 180 -8.95 -0.83 -13.74
N LYS A 181 -8.82 -2.06 -14.26
CA LYS A 181 -9.77 -2.61 -15.26
C LYS A 181 -9.96 -4.12 -15.10
N ASP A 182 -11.01 -4.67 -15.71
CA ASP A 182 -11.18 -6.12 -15.82
C ASP A 182 -10.13 -6.71 -16.77
N ILE A 183 -9.23 -7.52 -16.23
CA ILE A 183 -8.18 -8.23 -16.98
C ILE A 183 -8.44 -9.73 -17.03
N GLY A 184 -9.64 -10.15 -16.65
CA GLY A 184 -10.06 -11.55 -16.65
C GLY A 184 -9.77 -12.26 -15.33
N ALA A 185 -10.36 -13.45 -15.21
CA ALA A 185 -10.21 -14.27 -14.01
C ALA A 185 -8.81 -14.92 -13.96
N GLY A 186 -8.18 -14.88 -12.79
CA GLY A 186 -6.88 -15.50 -12.53
C GLY A 186 -5.74 -14.51 -12.47
N LEU A 187 -5.74 -13.45 -13.27
CA LEU A 187 -4.72 -12.42 -13.26
C LEU A 187 -5.10 -11.30 -12.30
N LEU A 188 -4.21 -10.93 -11.38
CA LEU A 188 -4.42 -9.86 -10.42
C LEU A 188 -3.86 -8.52 -10.90
N GLY A 189 -2.75 -8.55 -11.63
CA GLY A 189 -2.10 -7.38 -12.18
C GLY A 189 -0.97 -7.72 -13.12
N TYR A 190 -0.41 -6.69 -13.73
CA TYR A 190 0.84 -6.75 -14.47
C TYR A 190 1.43 -5.35 -14.66
N SER A 191 2.74 -5.30 -14.85
CA SER A 191 3.46 -4.09 -15.19
C SER A 191 4.68 -4.41 -16.06
N PRO A 192 5.29 -3.42 -16.73
CA PRO A 192 6.62 -3.61 -17.32
C PRO A 192 7.68 -3.82 -16.25
N LEU A 193 8.61 -4.73 -16.45
CA LEU A 193 9.83 -4.80 -15.65
C LEU A 193 10.77 -3.63 -16.03
N GLY A 194 11.00 -2.72 -15.08
CA GLY A 194 11.74 -1.50 -15.35
C GLY A 194 10.99 -0.57 -16.32
N GLY A 195 9.80 -0.14 -15.91
CA GLY A 195 8.89 0.69 -16.69
C GLY A 195 9.38 2.11 -16.90
N SER A 196 8.69 2.84 -17.79
CA SER A 196 8.94 4.23 -18.12
C SER A 196 7.66 5.05 -18.14
N ILE A 197 7.69 6.19 -17.48
CA ILE A 197 6.56 7.12 -17.45
C ILE A 197 6.59 8.13 -18.60
N ASN A 198 7.67 8.19 -19.39
CA ASN A 198 7.78 9.09 -20.55
C ASN A 198 6.71 8.80 -21.62
N ALA A 199 6.38 7.53 -21.81
CA ALA A 199 5.35 7.12 -22.77
C ALA A 199 3.96 6.96 -22.08
N GLY A 200 3.81 7.37 -20.83
CA GLY A 200 2.57 7.19 -20.06
C GLY A 200 2.23 5.72 -19.79
N GLN A 201 3.23 4.86 -19.60
CA GLN A 201 3.01 3.46 -19.23
C GLN A 201 2.32 3.37 -17.87
N SER A 202 1.55 2.31 -17.66
CA SER A 202 0.79 2.08 -16.44
C SER A 202 1.16 0.77 -15.75
N VAL A 203 0.85 0.71 -14.46
CA VAL A 203 0.65 -0.53 -13.71
C VAL A 203 -0.82 -0.88 -13.83
N VAL A 204 -1.12 -2.07 -14.34
CA VAL A 204 -2.49 -2.54 -14.60
C VAL A 204 -2.93 -3.47 -13.48
N ILE A 205 -4.10 -3.19 -12.90
CA ILE A 205 -4.62 -3.92 -11.74
C ILE A 205 -6.06 -4.37 -12.00
N ASN A 206 -6.37 -5.60 -11.61
CA ASN A 206 -7.73 -6.12 -11.66
C ASN A 206 -8.64 -5.39 -10.68
N LEU A 207 -9.92 -5.21 -11.05
CA LEU A 207 -10.96 -4.56 -10.24
C LEU A 207 -11.05 -5.10 -8.80
N GLY A 208 -10.77 -6.38 -8.61
CA GLY A 208 -10.82 -7.04 -7.30
C GLY A 208 -9.53 -7.00 -6.48
N ALA A 209 -8.47 -6.30 -6.95
CA ALA A 209 -7.15 -6.30 -6.31
C ALA A 209 -6.60 -4.88 -6.06
N PHE A 210 -7.42 -3.84 -6.23
CA PHE A 210 -7.04 -2.45 -6.04
C PHE A 210 -7.64 -1.88 -4.76
N GLY A 211 -6.81 -1.34 -3.88
CA GLY A 211 -7.22 -0.77 -2.59
C GLY A 211 -7.57 -1.82 -1.55
N SER A 212 -8.26 -1.37 -0.51
CA SER A 212 -8.71 -2.21 0.60
C SER A 212 -10.11 -1.80 1.09
N GLY A 213 -10.67 -2.59 2.03
CA GLY A 213 -11.96 -2.29 2.63
C GLY A 213 -13.16 -2.65 1.75
N ALA A 214 -14.21 -1.83 1.78
CA ALA A 214 -15.46 -2.11 1.08
C ALA A 214 -15.41 -1.88 -0.43
N GLY A 215 -14.41 -1.15 -0.91
CA GLY A 215 -14.33 -0.72 -2.30
C GLY A 215 -15.50 0.16 -2.73
N CYS A 216 -15.75 0.21 -4.04
CA CYS A 216 -16.84 0.97 -4.66
C CYS A 216 -17.78 0.02 -5.43
N PRO A 217 -18.76 -0.60 -4.73
CA PRO A 217 -19.62 -1.64 -5.32
C PRO A 217 -20.45 -1.18 -6.51
N ASP A 218 -20.89 0.07 -6.53
CA ASP A 218 -21.70 0.63 -7.64
C ASP A 218 -20.88 0.67 -8.94
N SER A 219 -19.57 0.87 -8.84
CA SER A 219 -18.62 0.81 -9.96
C SER A 219 -18.05 -0.60 -10.19
N GLY A 220 -18.41 -1.59 -9.39
CA GLY A 220 -17.91 -2.96 -9.49
C GLY A 220 -16.45 -3.14 -9.06
N ILE A 221 -15.84 -2.15 -8.41
CA ILE A 221 -14.46 -2.16 -7.97
C ILE A 221 -14.44 -2.49 -6.49
N VAL A 222 -14.30 -3.79 -6.18
CA VAL A 222 -14.41 -4.31 -4.80
C VAL A 222 -13.24 -5.22 -4.49
N PRO A 223 -12.33 -4.83 -3.60
CA PRO A 223 -11.22 -5.68 -3.18
C PRO A 223 -11.71 -7.02 -2.64
N GLY A 224 -11.20 -8.12 -3.18
CA GLY A 224 -11.63 -9.48 -2.90
C GLY A 224 -10.58 -10.33 -2.19
N ALA A 225 -10.92 -10.92 -1.02
CA ALA A 225 -10.01 -11.83 -0.32
C ALA A 225 -9.63 -13.03 -1.20
N PRO A 226 -8.37 -13.50 -1.13
CA PRO A 226 -7.32 -13.13 -0.19
C PRO A 226 -6.39 -11.97 -0.66
N TYR A 227 -6.75 -11.21 -1.71
CA TYR A 227 -5.95 -10.16 -2.32
C TYR A 227 -6.63 -8.78 -2.17
N ASN A 228 -7.04 -8.46 -0.95
CA ASN A 228 -7.91 -7.32 -0.63
C ASN A 228 -7.27 -6.26 0.28
N LEU A 229 -5.94 -6.25 0.40
CA LEU A 229 -5.19 -5.25 1.17
C LEU A 229 -4.30 -4.36 0.29
N GLY A 230 -4.52 -4.38 -1.04
CA GLY A 230 -3.80 -3.53 -1.99
C GLY A 230 -2.37 -3.96 -2.30
N ARG A 231 -1.93 -5.15 -1.83
CA ARG A 231 -0.55 -5.65 -2.00
C ARG A 231 -0.24 -6.04 -3.45
N THR A 232 -1.25 -6.26 -4.26
CA THR A 232 -1.06 -6.48 -5.71
C THR A 232 -0.45 -5.25 -6.37
N VAL A 233 -0.92 -4.03 -6.05
CA VAL A 233 -0.33 -2.80 -6.58
C VAL A 233 1.12 -2.64 -6.13
N THR A 234 1.41 -2.95 -4.87
CA THR A 234 2.77 -2.93 -4.31
C THR A 234 3.70 -3.89 -5.05
N HIS A 235 3.23 -5.12 -5.34
CA HIS A 235 3.96 -6.12 -6.11
C HIS A 235 4.26 -5.65 -7.53
N GLU A 236 3.24 -5.24 -8.28
CA GLU A 236 3.39 -4.80 -9.67
C GLU A 236 4.25 -3.55 -9.80
N LEU A 237 4.14 -2.63 -8.82
CA LEU A 237 4.98 -1.45 -8.76
C LEU A 237 6.45 -1.81 -8.46
N GLY A 238 6.69 -2.87 -7.68
CA GLY A 238 8.02 -3.45 -7.52
C GLY A 238 8.65 -3.82 -8.86
N HIS A 239 7.91 -4.50 -9.74
CA HIS A 239 8.37 -4.81 -11.10
C HIS A 239 8.61 -3.54 -11.92
N PHE A 240 7.71 -2.56 -11.85
CA PHE A 240 7.89 -1.30 -12.54
C PHE A 240 9.19 -0.60 -12.12
N TYR A 241 9.63 -0.79 -10.87
CA TYR A 241 10.90 -0.30 -10.31
C TYR A 241 12.05 -1.31 -10.40
N GLN A 242 11.98 -2.26 -11.33
CA GLN A 242 13.06 -3.20 -11.68
C GLN A 242 13.21 -4.41 -10.74
N LEU A 243 12.31 -4.65 -9.78
CA LEU A 243 12.36 -5.87 -8.98
C LEU A 243 11.88 -7.08 -9.79
N GLN A 244 12.59 -8.18 -9.71
CA GLN A 244 12.18 -9.48 -10.23
C GLN A 244 11.57 -10.33 -9.10
N HIS A 245 10.94 -11.44 -9.47
CA HIS A 245 10.54 -12.44 -8.51
C HIS A 245 11.78 -13.14 -7.91
N PRO A 246 11.74 -13.56 -6.62
CA PRO A 246 12.81 -14.37 -6.02
C PRO A 246 12.82 -15.83 -6.52
N PHE A 247 11.86 -16.22 -7.37
CA PHE A 247 11.71 -17.53 -7.97
C PHE A 247 11.81 -17.44 -9.49
N SER A 248 12.39 -18.50 -10.11
CA SER A 248 12.63 -18.52 -11.56
C SER A 248 12.50 -19.91 -12.17
N GLY A 249 11.91 -20.86 -11.46
CA GLY A 249 11.79 -22.27 -11.90
C GLY A 249 13.06 -23.09 -11.75
N SER A 250 14.15 -22.50 -11.24
CA SER A 250 15.42 -23.22 -10.96
C SER A 250 16.25 -22.47 -9.92
N CYS A 251 17.24 -23.13 -9.34
CA CYS A 251 18.23 -22.50 -8.46
C CYS A 251 19.45 -21.95 -9.22
N ASP A 252 19.45 -21.98 -10.54
CA ASP A 252 20.58 -21.49 -11.34
C ASP A 252 20.51 -20.01 -11.69
N THR A 253 19.35 -19.43 -11.48
CA THR A 253 19.06 -18.00 -11.72
C THR A 253 18.51 -17.39 -10.45
N ASP A 254 18.81 -16.12 -10.19
CA ASP A 254 18.32 -15.34 -9.07
C ASP A 254 17.79 -13.97 -9.54
N ASP A 255 17.18 -13.22 -8.63
CA ASP A 255 16.68 -11.88 -8.90
C ASP A 255 17.78 -10.80 -8.90
N GLY A 256 19.03 -11.18 -8.60
CA GLY A 256 20.20 -10.31 -8.54
C GLY A 256 20.32 -9.53 -7.23
N ILE A 257 19.54 -9.86 -6.20
CA ILE A 257 19.49 -9.20 -4.89
C ILE A 257 20.02 -10.18 -3.83
N THR A 258 21.05 -9.78 -3.10
CA THR A 258 21.81 -10.69 -2.24
C THR A 258 21.13 -11.06 -0.93
N ASP A 259 20.13 -10.28 -0.48
CA ASP A 259 19.37 -10.50 0.74
C ASP A 259 17.96 -11.07 0.51
N THR A 260 17.66 -11.44 -0.73
CA THR A 260 16.49 -12.24 -1.11
C THR A 260 16.93 -13.68 -1.39
N PRO A 261 16.65 -14.64 -0.49
CA PRO A 261 16.99 -16.04 -0.73
C PRO A 261 16.34 -16.58 -2.00
N ASN A 262 17.16 -17.14 -2.89
CA ASN A 262 16.68 -17.71 -4.15
C ASN A 262 15.81 -18.95 -3.93
N ILE A 263 14.67 -19.06 -4.61
CA ILE A 263 13.73 -20.17 -4.52
C ILE A 263 13.32 -20.67 -5.91
N ILE A 264 12.91 -21.92 -6.02
CA ILE A 264 12.52 -22.52 -7.29
C ILE A 264 11.16 -22.01 -7.75
N ASP A 265 10.15 -22.14 -6.89
CA ASP A 265 8.75 -21.87 -7.22
C ASP A 265 8.17 -20.78 -6.29
N ALA A 266 7.13 -20.12 -6.75
CA ALA A 266 6.37 -19.15 -5.94
C ALA A 266 5.72 -19.83 -4.72
N ASN A 267 5.58 -19.08 -3.64
CA ASN A 267 4.85 -19.51 -2.47
C ASN A 267 3.41 -18.94 -2.49
N TYR A 268 2.43 -19.78 -2.16
CA TYR A 268 1.02 -19.41 -2.14
C TYR A 268 0.44 -19.53 -0.73
N GLY A 269 -0.66 -18.82 -0.48
CA GLY A 269 -1.26 -18.78 0.85
C GLY A 269 -0.41 -18.01 1.85
N CYS A 270 -0.32 -18.53 3.08
CA CYS A 270 0.44 -17.93 4.18
C CYS A 270 1.39 -18.96 4.82
N PRO A 271 2.49 -19.32 4.18
CA PRO A 271 3.47 -20.22 4.82
C PRO A 271 4.12 -19.53 6.02
N ASP A 272 4.30 -20.27 7.10
CA ASP A 272 5.01 -19.76 8.27
C ASP A 272 6.47 -19.39 7.92
N PRO A 273 7.04 -18.31 8.49
CA PRO A 273 8.44 -17.95 8.33
C PRO A 273 9.37 -19.15 8.65
N GLY A 274 10.37 -19.37 7.80
CA GLY A 274 11.31 -20.46 7.95
C GLY A 274 10.77 -21.86 7.62
N SER A 275 9.55 -21.98 7.09
CA SER A 275 8.95 -23.28 6.75
C SER A 275 9.28 -23.78 5.34
N ILE A 276 9.62 -22.90 4.43
CA ILE A 276 9.95 -23.22 3.02
C ILE A 276 11.45 -23.05 2.82
N ALA A 277 12.11 -24.12 2.34
CA ALA A 277 13.55 -24.07 2.09
C ALA A 277 13.88 -23.24 0.84
N GLY A 278 14.93 -22.42 0.94
CA GLY A 278 15.57 -21.79 -0.21
C GLY A 278 16.47 -22.75 -1.00
N CYS A 279 17.11 -22.23 -2.03
CA CYS A 279 18.03 -23.00 -2.88
C CYS A 279 19.32 -23.38 -2.14
N GLU A 280 19.81 -22.55 -1.26
CA GLU A 280 21.02 -22.82 -0.48
C GLU A 280 20.70 -23.54 0.84
N VAL A 281 21.61 -24.38 1.30
CA VAL A 281 21.41 -25.19 2.51
C VAL A 281 21.38 -24.29 3.75
N GLY A 282 20.24 -24.24 4.41
CA GLY A 282 20.03 -23.46 5.63
C GLY A 282 19.39 -22.09 5.38
N GLU A 283 19.09 -21.76 4.14
CA GLU A 283 18.28 -20.62 3.76
C GLU A 283 16.79 -20.99 3.63
N PHE A 284 15.93 -20.00 3.85
CA PHE A 284 14.48 -20.13 3.73
C PHE A 284 13.92 -19.06 2.79
N ALA A 285 12.84 -19.43 2.09
CA ALA A 285 12.09 -18.48 1.27
C ALA A 285 11.58 -17.31 2.11
N LEU A 286 11.77 -16.09 1.62
CA LEU A 286 11.25 -14.87 2.25
C LEU A 286 9.75 -14.74 1.91
N THR A 287 8.92 -15.60 2.50
CA THR A 287 7.49 -15.79 2.17
C THR A 287 6.61 -14.57 2.43
N MET A 288 7.11 -13.58 3.18
CA MET A 288 6.45 -12.32 3.48
C MET A 288 6.85 -11.18 2.54
N SER A 289 7.75 -11.42 1.58
CA SER A 289 8.14 -10.40 0.60
C SER A 289 6.97 -10.08 -0.34
N TYR A 290 6.75 -8.79 -0.60
CA TYR A 290 5.78 -8.34 -1.60
C TYR A 290 6.05 -8.91 -3.00
N MET A 291 7.28 -9.35 -3.30
CA MET A 291 7.64 -9.95 -4.59
C MET A 291 7.37 -11.46 -4.68
N ASP A 292 6.81 -12.08 -3.65
CA ASP A 292 6.30 -13.45 -3.68
C ASP A 292 4.77 -13.49 -3.93
N TYR A 293 4.18 -14.68 -4.03
CA TYR A 293 2.77 -14.89 -4.40
C TYR A 293 1.86 -15.24 -3.20
N GLY A 294 2.29 -14.87 -2.00
CA GLY A 294 1.48 -15.03 -0.78
C GLY A 294 0.15 -14.28 -0.82
N ASN A 295 -0.74 -14.62 0.11
CA ASN A 295 -1.94 -13.82 0.36
C ASN A 295 -1.56 -12.44 0.91
N ASP A 296 -2.38 -11.44 0.65
CA ASP A 296 -2.10 -10.06 1.07
C ASP A 296 -1.85 -9.90 2.58
N ASP A 297 -2.57 -10.70 3.42
CA ASP A 297 -2.44 -10.67 4.87
C ASP A 297 -1.12 -11.26 5.42
N CYS A 298 -0.30 -11.82 4.54
CA CYS A 298 0.99 -12.41 4.88
C CYS A 298 2.18 -11.72 4.20
N LEU A 299 1.92 -10.78 3.29
CA LEU A 299 2.94 -9.99 2.61
C LEU A 299 3.06 -8.65 3.32
N TYR A 300 4.22 -8.35 3.88
CA TYR A 300 4.39 -7.14 4.69
C TYR A 300 5.74 -6.44 4.57
N MET A 301 6.62 -6.88 3.65
CA MET A 301 7.94 -6.26 3.52
C MET A 301 8.56 -6.36 2.13
N PHE A 302 9.42 -5.39 1.84
CA PHE A 302 10.57 -5.54 0.96
C PHE A 302 11.83 -5.77 1.80
N SER A 303 12.85 -6.44 1.25
CA SER A 303 14.18 -6.46 1.86
C SER A 303 14.92 -5.13 1.64
N GLU A 304 15.98 -4.88 2.41
CA GLU A 304 16.84 -3.70 2.22
C GLU A 304 17.42 -3.67 0.80
N GLY A 305 17.86 -4.80 0.27
CA GLY A 305 18.35 -4.90 -1.10
C GLY A 305 17.28 -4.61 -2.15
N GLN A 306 16.03 -5.02 -1.92
CA GLN A 306 14.92 -4.68 -2.79
C GLN A 306 14.64 -3.16 -2.80
N THR A 307 14.62 -2.51 -1.63
CA THR A 307 14.42 -1.06 -1.57
C THR A 307 15.61 -0.27 -2.13
N ASP A 308 16.84 -0.75 -2.00
CA ASP A 308 18.03 -0.17 -2.67
C ASP A 308 17.89 -0.18 -4.22
N VAL A 309 17.32 -1.24 -4.78
CA VAL A 309 17.02 -1.34 -6.22
C VAL A 309 15.93 -0.33 -6.60
N VAL A 310 14.84 -0.24 -5.83
CA VAL A 310 13.75 0.73 -6.02
C VAL A 310 14.28 2.15 -6.04
N ASP A 311 15.00 2.56 -5.00
CA ASP A 311 15.57 3.90 -4.86
C ASP A 311 16.52 4.23 -6.01
N THR A 312 17.36 3.27 -6.39
CA THR A 312 18.28 3.43 -7.52
C THR A 312 17.55 3.59 -8.85
N TYR A 313 16.46 2.84 -9.06
CA TYR A 313 15.68 2.94 -10.30
C TYR A 313 14.90 4.25 -10.34
N VAL A 314 14.21 4.60 -9.26
CA VAL A 314 13.42 5.83 -9.16
C VAL A 314 14.30 7.05 -9.37
N THR A 315 15.42 7.18 -8.66
CA THR A 315 16.32 8.34 -8.76
C THR A 315 17.14 8.37 -10.05
N GLY A 316 17.58 7.20 -10.51
CA GLY A 316 18.48 7.10 -11.66
C GLY A 316 17.79 7.10 -13.01
N VAL A 317 16.52 6.69 -13.07
CA VAL A 317 15.77 6.53 -14.33
C VAL A 317 14.51 7.39 -14.35
N LEU A 318 13.65 7.32 -13.33
CA LEU A 318 12.31 7.91 -13.36
C LEU A 318 12.24 9.36 -12.92
N GLN A 319 13.04 9.78 -11.95
CA GLN A 319 12.96 11.13 -11.37
C GLN A 319 13.04 12.25 -12.42
N ALA A 320 13.89 12.07 -13.43
CA ALA A 320 14.01 13.03 -14.53
C ALA A 320 12.84 12.98 -15.53
N GLN A 321 11.96 11.98 -15.40
CA GLN A 321 10.78 11.81 -16.25
C GLN A 321 9.52 12.38 -15.61
N PHE A 322 9.49 12.59 -14.30
CA PHE A 322 8.32 13.15 -13.60
C PHE A 322 7.98 14.53 -14.13
N LYS A 323 6.70 14.78 -14.34
CA LYS A 323 6.19 16.07 -14.75
C LYS A 323 6.27 17.04 -13.56
N PRO A 324 7.09 18.11 -13.64
CA PRO A 324 7.30 18.99 -12.50
C PRO A 324 6.05 19.79 -12.15
N GLY A 325 5.85 20.02 -10.85
CA GLY A 325 4.78 20.86 -10.32
C GLY A 325 3.40 20.18 -10.29
N THR A 326 3.29 18.92 -10.72
CA THR A 326 2.03 18.15 -10.72
C THR A 326 1.56 17.78 -9.32
N VAL A 327 2.49 17.67 -8.40
CA VAL A 327 2.19 17.46 -6.99
C VAL A 327 2.30 18.80 -6.31
N PRO A 328 1.22 19.38 -5.77
CA PRO A 328 1.38 20.31 -4.68
C PRO A 328 2.17 19.56 -3.63
N VAL A 329 3.14 20.21 -2.97
CA VAL A 329 3.88 19.57 -1.87
C VAL A 329 2.96 18.52 -1.26
N CYS A 330 3.34 17.23 -1.35
CA CYS A 330 2.54 16.18 -0.72
C CYS A 330 2.28 16.71 0.66
N VAL A 331 1.05 16.92 1.02
CA VAL A 331 0.74 17.50 2.30
C VAL A 331 1.41 16.53 3.25
N GLU A 332 2.50 16.96 3.91
CA GLU A 332 3.06 16.17 4.99
C GLU A 332 1.85 15.78 5.81
N VAL A 333 1.62 14.47 5.99
CA VAL A 333 0.45 14.03 6.78
C VAL A 333 0.57 14.81 8.07
N PRO A 334 -0.38 15.69 8.41
CA PRO A 334 -0.21 16.63 9.51
C PRO A 334 0.10 15.84 10.77
N GLN A 335 1.18 16.18 11.44
CA GLN A 335 1.54 15.55 12.70
C GLN A 335 0.95 16.34 13.86
N TYR A 336 0.24 15.66 14.73
CA TYR A 336 -0.38 16.24 15.91
C TYR A 336 0.23 15.59 17.14
N ILE A 337 0.59 16.43 18.11
CA ILE A 337 1.20 15.99 19.36
C ILE A 337 0.18 16.20 20.47
N MET A 338 0.06 15.23 21.36
CA MET A 338 -0.83 15.29 22.52
C MET A 338 -0.56 16.56 23.35
N SER A 339 -1.54 17.40 23.49
CA SER A 339 -1.52 18.69 24.19
C SER A 339 -2.94 19.06 24.60
N ASN A 340 -3.14 20.23 25.23
CA ASN A 340 -4.47 20.80 25.45
C ASN A 340 -4.88 21.62 24.23
N ASP A 341 -5.37 20.94 23.18
CA ASP A 341 -5.74 21.57 21.91
C ASP A 341 -6.85 20.80 21.19
N SER A 342 -7.23 21.30 20.03
CA SER A 342 -8.17 20.64 19.13
C SER A 342 -7.79 20.88 17.68
N VAL A 343 -8.10 19.90 16.82
CA VAL A 343 -7.87 19.99 15.39
C VAL A 343 -9.11 19.60 14.61
N THR A 344 -9.32 20.27 13.48
CA THR A 344 -10.27 19.86 12.43
C THR A 344 -9.45 19.44 11.24
N THR A 345 -9.55 18.17 10.85
CA THR A 345 -8.68 17.59 9.81
C THR A 345 -9.35 16.41 9.12
N CYS A 346 -8.97 16.16 7.86
CA CYS A 346 -9.39 14.97 7.12
C CYS A 346 -8.42 13.78 7.32
N ASN A 347 -7.16 14.05 7.74
CA ASN A 347 -6.16 13.03 8.03
C ASN A 347 -5.09 13.56 9.00
N GLY A 348 -4.26 12.68 9.54
CA GLY A 348 -3.13 13.08 10.38
C GLY A 348 -2.54 11.90 11.14
N ILE A 349 -1.30 12.04 11.57
CA ILE A 349 -0.65 11.14 12.53
C ILE A 349 -0.68 11.83 13.89
N PHE A 350 -1.14 11.11 14.91
CA PHE A 350 -1.24 11.62 16.26
C PHE A 350 -0.26 10.90 17.17
N TYR A 351 0.60 11.65 17.83
CA TYR A 351 1.62 11.15 18.75
C TYR A 351 1.29 11.53 20.20
N ASP A 352 1.94 10.87 21.13
CA ASP A 352 1.98 11.34 22.51
C ASP A 352 2.72 12.70 22.62
N SER A 353 2.88 13.22 23.82
CA SER A 353 3.55 14.52 24.05
C SER A 353 5.06 14.51 23.77
N GLY A 354 5.66 13.34 23.58
CA GLY A 354 7.07 13.17 23.20
C GLY A 354 7.31 13.31 21.69
N GLY A 355 6.26 13.13 20.85
CA GLY A 355 6.34 13.27 19.39
C GLY A 355 6.76 11.98 18.67
N ALA A 356 7.26 12.13 17.46
CA ALA A 356 7.57 11.02 16.54
C ALA A 356 8.91 10.29 16.82
N ASP A 357 9.71 10.77 17.75
CA ASP A 357 11.07 10.22 18.01
C ASP A 357 11.00 8.98 18.91
N ASP A 358 11.45 7.82 18.43
CA ASP A 358 11.57 6.55 19.19
C ASP A 358 12.71 6.55 20.23
N GLY A 359 13.36 7.69 20.46
CA GLY A 359 14.48 7.83 21.41
C GLY A 359 14.02 8.01 22.86
N PRO A 360 14.97 8.03 23.82
CA PRO A 360 14.67 8.28 25.25
C PRO A 360 14.00 9.64 25.51
N THR A 361 13.99 10.53 24.52
CA THR A 361 13.35 11.85 24.53
C THR A 361 11.99 11.85 23.84
N GLY A 362 11.61 10.80 23.13
CA GLY A 362 10.37 10.66 22.36
C GLY A 362 9.19 10.08 23.15
N ASN A 363 9.30 9.83 24.44
CA ASN A 363 8.19 9.38 25.28
C ASN A 363 7.53 10.57 25.99
N TYR A 364 6.23 10.43 26.29
CA TYR A 364 5.52 11.39 27.14
C TYR A 364 6.21 11.55 28.52
N SER A 365 5.99 12.68 29.15
CA SER A 365 6.60 13.02 30.46
C SER A 365 5.70 12.59 31.62
N ASN A 366 6.28 12.57 32.83
CA ASN A 366 5.53 12.32 34.06
C ASN A 366 4.63 13.51 34.43
N ASN A 367 3.50 13.23 35.08
CA ASN A 367 2.54 14.22 35.61
C ASN A 367 1.89 15.10 34.52
N GLU A 368 1.64 14.55 33.35
CA GLU A 368 0.91 15.23 32.29
C GLU A 368 -0.61 15.03 32.47
N VAL A 369 -1.38 16.06 32.11
CA VAL A 369 -2.82 16.01 31.98
C VAL A 369 -3.18 16.80 30.74
N PHE A 370 -3.50 16.09 29.65
CA PHE A 370 -3.82 16.69 28.37
C PHE A 370 -5.21 16.25 27.88
N THR A 371 -5.86 17.15 27.16
CA THR A 371 -7.12 16.89 26.46
C THR A 371 -6.98 17.34 25.02
N PHE A 372 -7.07 16.44 24.08
CA PHE A 372 -6.99 16.74 22.65
C PHE A 372 -8.25 16.26 21.92
N THR A 373 -8.86 17.17 21.13
CA THR A 373 -10.06 16.85 20.37
C THR A 373 -9.76 16.85 18.87
N ILE A 374 -10.18 15.78 18.18
CA ILE A 374 -10.04 15.62 16.74
C ILE A 374 -11.44 15.60 16.12
N CYS A 375 -11.66 16.50 15.18
CA CYS A 375 -12.94 16.66 14.48
C CYS A 375 -12.76 16.47 12.97
N PRO A 376 -13.75 15.95 12.24
CA PRO A 376 -13.74 15.88 10.80
C PRO A 376 -13.89 17.26 10.17
N GLU A 377 -13.34 17.47 8.98
CA GLU A 377 -13.44 18.76 8.25
C GLU A 377 -14.85 19.05 7.72
N ASN A 378 -15.61 18.01 7.39
CA ASN A 378 -16.92 18.17 6.80
C ASN A 378 -18.03 17.70 7.73
N GLU A 379 -19.16 18.44 7.73
CA GLU A 379 -20.35 18.03 8.47
C GLU A 379 -20.85 16.64 8.01
N GLY A 380 -21.23 15.81 8.97
CA GLY A 380 -21.73 14.46 8.71
C GLY A 380 -20.67 13.37 8.57
N GLN A 381 -19.40 13.75 8.57
CA GLN A 381 -18.29 12.80 8.68
C GLN A 381 -18.00 12.40 10.13
N SER A 382 -17.30 11.31 10.33
CA SER A 382 -16.89 10.78 11.63
C SER A 382 -15.38 10.64 11.70
N THR A 383 -14.79 11.07 12.81
CA THR A 383 -13.38 10.81 13.12
C THR A 383 -13.16 9.31 13.36
N GLN A 384 -12.12 8.75 12.79
CA GLN A 384 -11.62 7.41 13.06
C GLN A 384 -10.17 7.49 13.56
N LEU A 385 -9.87 6.77 14.63
CA LEU A 385 -8.52 6.62 15.18
C LEU A 385 -8.10 5.16 15.02
N ASN A 386 -6.98 4.95 14.33
CA ASN A 386 -6.30 3.65 14.22
C ASN A 386 -5.03 3.73 15.07
N PHE A 387 -4.85 2.79 16.00
CA PHE A 387 -3.67 2.74 16.85
C PHE A 387 -2.69 1.72 16.27
N THR A 388 -1.55 2.17 15.79
CA THR A 388 -0.46 1.33 15.30
C THR A 388 0.47 0.88 16.43
N GLU A 389 0.63 1.76 17.43
CA GLU A 389 1.40 1.50 18.64
C GLU A 389 0.66 2.06 19.85
N PHE A 390 0.76 1.38 20.98
CA PHE A 390 0.25 1.84 22.26
C PHE A 390 1.05 1.24 23.42
N ALA A 391 1.73 2.09 24.17
CA ALA A 391 2.43 1.68 25.38
C ALA A 391 2.41 2.81 26.42
N THR A 392 1.87 2.53 27.61
CA THR A 392 1.89 3.44 28.75
C THR A 392 2.34 2.70 30.02
N GLN A 393 2.59 3.41 31.11
CA GLN A 393 2.85 2.75 32.39
C GLN A 393 1.58 2.05 32.88
N ASN A 394 1.64 0.73 33.02
CA ASN A 394 0.49 -0.14 33.29
C ASN A 394 -0.25 0.24 34.60
N ASN A 395 -1.55 0.44 34.51
CA ASN A 395 -2.46 0.83 35.59
C ASN A 395 -2.11 2.16 36.32
N ALA A 396 -1.21 2.96 35.77
CA ALA A 396 -0.80 4.24 36.34
C ALA A 396 -1.09 5.40 35.38
N ASP A 397 -0.73 5.23 34.10
CA ASP A 397 -0.94 6.23 33.08
C ASP A 397 -2.09 5.77 32.19
N ILE A 398 -3.06 6.66 31.97
CA ILE A 398 -4.35 6.28 31.38
C ILE A 398 -4.65 7.22 30.19
N MET A 399 -5.01 6.61 29.08
CA MET A 399 -5.64 7.27 27.94
C MET A 399 -7.14 6.95 27.95
N SER A 400 -7.98 7.98 28.01
CA SER A 400 -9.45 7.86 27.91
C SER A 400 -9.92 8.46 26.60
N ILE A 401 -10.79 7.78 25.86
CA ILE A 401 -11.36 8.28 24.60
C ILE A 401 -12.85 8.50 24.78
N TYR A 402 -13.34 9.67 24.35
CA TYR A 402 -14.74 10.09 24.43
C TYR A 402 -15.30 10.30 23.02
N ASN A 403 -16.49 9.79 22.78
CA ASN A 403 -17.24 9.97 21.53
C ASN A 403 -18.03 11.29 21.56
N ALA A 404 -17.32 12.40 21.65
CA ALA A 404 -17.85 13.77 21.75
C ALA A 404 -16.76 14.79 21.39
N SER A 405 -17.15 16.05 21.27
CA SER A 405 -16.22 17.18 21.10
C SER A 405 -15.59 17.69 22.39
N ASP A 406 -15.90 17.08 23.52
CA ASP A 406 -15.28 17.31 24.82
C ASP A 406 -15.45 16.08 25.74
N ALA A 407 -14.76 16.09 26.88
CA ALA A 407 -14.80 15.01 27.87
C ALA A 407 -15.71 15.31 29.09
N SER A 408 -16.64 16.24 28.97
CA SER A 408 -17.47 16.70 30.11
C SER A 408 -18.57 15.71 30.49
N ASP A 409 -19.08 14.91 29.55
CA ASP A 409 -20.11 13.90 29.79
C ASP A 409 -19.49 12.50 29.88
N PRO A 410 -19.43 11.89 31.08
CA PRO A 410 -18.93 10.53 31.26
C PRO A 410 -19.70 9.45 30.46
N ALA A 411 -20.92 9.75 30.01
CA ALA A 411 -21.70 8.82 29.21
C ALA A 411 -21.17 8.65 27.77
N THR A 412 -20.30 9.56 27.32
CA THR A 412 -19.65 9.51 26.00
C THR A 412 -18.33 8.74 26.02
N LEU A 413 -17.88 8.24 27.16
CA LEU A 413 -16.65 7.45 27.28
C LEU A 413 -16.73 6.19 26.43
N VAL A 414 -15.78 6.03 25.50
CA VAL A 414 -15.60 4.83 24.67
C VAL A 414 -14.79 3.77 25.42
N GLY A 415 -13.70 4.19 26.06
CA GLY A 415 -12.83 3.30 26.82
C GLY A 415 -11.68 4.02 27.50
N GLU A 416 -11.06 3.29 28.46
CA GLU A 416 -9.83 3.68 29.16
C GLU A 416 -8.75 2.63 28.89
N TYR A 417 -7.55 3.07 28.54
CA TYR A 417 -6.48 2.21 28.06
C TYR A 417 -5.20 2.49 28.84
N SER A 418 -4.43 1.44 29.16
CA SER A 418 -3.22 1.53 29.96
C SER A 418 -2.30 0.31 29.70
N GLY A 419 -1.00 0.48 29.90
CA GLY A 419 0.00 -0.54 29.62
C GLY A 419 0.15 -0.77 28.11
N THR A 420 0.15 -2.03 27.69
CA THR A 420 0.14 -2.43 26.28
C THR A 420 -1.25 -2.80 25.78
N ASN A 421 -2.30 -2.50 26.56
CA ASN A 421 -3.68 -2.80 26.22
C ASN A 421 -4.33 -1.54 25.63
N GLY A 422 -3.92 -1.17 24.43
CA GLY A 422 -4.55 -0.13 23.62
C GLY A 422 -5.84 -0.60 22.93
N PRO A 423 -6.52 0.28 22.19
CA PRO A 423 -7.62 -0.13 21.31
C PRO A 423 -7.14 -1.17 20.29
N THR A 424 -7.83 -2.31 20.19
CA THR A 424 -7.52 -3.38 19.22
C THR A 424 -8.24 -3.19 17.89
N ASP A 425 -9.31 -2.40 17.89
CA ASP A 425 -10.10 -2.07 16.72
C ASP A 425 -10.10 -0.55 16.52
N PRO A 426 -10.36 -0.05 15.30
CA PRO A 426 -10.51 1.37 15.06
C PRO A 426 -11.57 2.00 15.98
N VAL A 427 -11.23 3.10 16.63
CA VAL A 427 -12.20 3.88 17.40
C VAL A 427 -12.84 4.89 16.48
N ILE A 428 -14.14 4.73 16.22
CA ILE A 428 -14.90 5.56 15.28
C ILE A 428 -15.96 6.35 16.02
N ALA A 429 -16.05 7.66 15.74
CA ALA A 429 -17.13 8.48 16.25
C ALA A 429 -18.49 7.96 15.74
N SER A 430 -19.42 7.71 16.65
CA SER A 430 -20.71 7.10 16.29
C SER A 430 -21.61 8.04 15.50
N LEU A 431 -22.50 7.51 14.69
CA LEU A 431 -23.50 8.26 13.94
C LEU A 431 -24.45 9.09 14.83
N THR A 432 -24.52 8.80 16.12
CA THR A 432 -25.29 9.54 17.10
C THR A 432 -24.54 10.73 17.70
N ASN A 433 -23.24 10.82 17.44
CA ASN A 433 -22.43 11.99 17.79
C ASN A 433 -22.57 13.06 16.68
N PRO A 434 -23.29 14.16 16.93
CA PRO A 434 -23.59 15.14 15.89
C PRO A 434 -22.36 15.92 15.42
N THR A 435 -21.28 15.90 16.20
CA THR A 435 -20.03 16.60 15.86
C THR A 435 -19.07 15.74 15.06
N GLY A 436 -19.24 14.42 15.07
CA GLY A 436 -18.29 13.47 14.50
C GLY A 436 -16.90 13.47 15.15
N CYS A 437 -16.70 14.21 16.25
CA CYS A 437 -15.42 14.36 16.92
C CYS A 437 -15.14 13.20 17.88
N LEU A 438 -13.85 12.94 18.12
CA LEU A 438 -13.37 12.15 19.26
C LEU A 438 -12.47 13.00 20.14
N THR A 439 -12.63 12.89 21.46
CA THR A 439 -11.77 13.59 22.43
C THR A 439 -10.94 12.59 23.21
N ILE A 440 -9.64 12.79 23.23
CA ILE A 440 -8.65 11.98 23.96
C ILE A 440 -8.24 12.75 25.21
N VAL A 441 -8.32 12.10 26.35
CA VAL A 441 -7.75 12.61 27.62
C VAL A 441 -6.62 11.67 28.03
N PHE A 442 -5.44 12.23 28.24
CA PHE A 442 -4.26 11.49 28.70
C PHE A 442 -3.81 12.01 30.06
N THR A 443 -3.56 11.10 31.01
CA THR A 443 -3.02 11.41 32.32
C THR A 443 -1.86 10.48 32.61
N SER A 444 -0.71 11.07 32.96
CA SER A 444 0.46 10.31 33.44
C SER A 444 0.76 10.63 34.90
N THR A 445 1.34 9.66 35.59
CA THR A 445 1.78 9.77 36.98
C THR A 445 3.27 10.06 37.09
N GLY A 446 3.75 10.37 38.31
CA GLY A 446 5.16 10.68 38.59
C GLY A 446 6.02 9.47 38.92
#